data_5c7c05b0e87fcd254baf52056d41a1fa
#
_entry.id   5c7c05b0e87fcd254baf52056d41a1fa
#
_cell.length_a   1.000
_cell.length_b   1.000
_cell.length_c   1.000
_cell.angle_alpha   90.00
_cell.angle_beta   90.00
_cell.angle_gamma   90.00
#
_symmetry.space_group_name_H-M   'P 1'
#
loop_
_entity.id
_entity.type
_entity.pdbx_description
1 polymer ?
#
loop_
_entity_poly.entity_id
_entity_poly.type
_entity_poly.pdbx_seq_one_letter_code
_entity_poly.pdbx_strand_id
1 'polypeptide(L)'
;MHRNIISSLHRINQVTGLLMNYLRSLREKKFERQLKQISTFDFTSDWTTYNYSNWEQWFTRYRNAPNLRILEIGSFEGRSAVWFLQNVLTHPTAQLVCVDPMPWPVNPPRPRFMHNISLTGKAGQVTLIQERSEIALLQLPPASFDIIYIDGAHEAINVLADGIYSWELLKVGGLMLFDDYLWEPDQPVHARCQGAIDLLLKHFGDRKTVLYTGYQVLIRKDTE
;
A
#
# COMPACT_ATOMS: atom_id res chain seq x y z
N MET A 1 27.57 -6.94 -49.27
CA MET A 1 26.65 -6.18 -48.36
C MET A 1 25.87 -7.09 -47.37
N HIS A 2 25.28 -8.22 -47.77
CA HIS A 2 24.45 -9.08 -46.92
C HIS A 2 25.20 -9.74 -45.71
N ARG A 3 26.48 -10.12 -45.82
CA ARG A 3 27.23 -10.74 -44.72
C ARG A 3 27.45 -9.81 -43.51
N ASN A 4 27.58 -8.50 -43.73
CA ASN A 4 27.78 -7.53 -42.62
C ASN A 4 26.52 -7.27 -41.83
N ILE A 5 25.33 -7.35 -42.45
CA ILE A 5 24.04 -7.14 -41.78
C ILE A 5 23.73 -8.32 -40.85
N ILE A 6 23.97 -9.54 -41.29
CA ILE A 6 23.72 -10.75 -40.49
C ILE A 6 24.65 -10.80 -39.27
N SER A 7 25.92 -10.41 -39.40
CA SER A 7 26.86 -10.36 -38.28
C SER A 7 26.48 -9.27 -37.25
N SER A 8 25.96 -8.14 -37.74
CA SER A 8 25.47 -7.04 -36.87
C SER A 8 24.20 -7.44 -36.10
N LEU A 9 23.24 -8.11 -36.73
CA LEU A 9 22.05 -8.64 -36.10
C LEU A 9 22.39 -9.72 -35.05
N HIS A 10 23.39 -10.59 -35.34
CA HIS A 10 23.83 -11.59 -34.38
C HIS A 10 24.47 -10.97 -33.12
N ARG A 11 25.27 -9.92 -33.28
CA ARG A 11 25.85 -9.15 -32.16
C ARG A 11 24.77 -8.43 -31.33
N ILE A 12 23.79 -7.84 -31.99
CA ILE A 12 22.65 -7.17 -31.31
C ILE A 12 21.89 -8.20 -30.46
N ASN A 13 21.58 -9.37 -31.01
CA ASN A 13 20.90 -10.43 -30.27
C ASN A 13 21.71 -10.97 -29.08
N GLN A 14 23.04 -11.07 -29.20
CA GLN A 14 23.90 -11.44 -28.09
C GLN A 14 23.93 -10.40 -26.99
N VAL A 15 24.04 -9.11 -27.33
CA VAL A 15 24.03 -8.01 -26.37
C VAL A 15 22.67 -7.89 -25.66
N THR A 16 21.56 -8.02 -26.40
CA THR A 16 20.23 -8.03 -25.80
C THR A 16 20.02 -9.24 -24.88
N GLY A 17 20.49 -10.42 -25.26
CA GLY A 17 20.46 -11.62 -24.41
C GLY A 17 21.25 -11.45 -23.11
N LEU A 18 22.46 -10.88 -23.18
CA LEU A 18 23.28 -10.57 -22.00
C LEU A 18 22.62 -9.54 -21.09
N LEU A 19 22.03 -8.48 -21.67
CA LEU A 19 21.31 -7.46 -20.92
C LEU A 19 20.08 -8.04 -20.22
N MET A 20 19.30 -8.86 -20.90
CA MET A 20 18.13 -9.52 -20.32
C MET A 20 18.52 -10.47 -19.18
N ASN A 21 19.60 -11.24 -19.32
CA ASN A 21 20.11 -12.10 -18.26
C ASN A 21 20.62 -11.29 -17.06
N TYR A 22 21.28 -10.17 -17.31
CA TYR A 22 21.72 -9.26 -16.24
C TYR A 22 20.54 -8.65 -15.48
N LEU A 23 19.53 -8.15 -16.19
CA LEU A 23 18.31 -7.61 -15.57
C LEU A 23 17.54 -8.67 -14.77
N ARG A 24 17.47 -9.90 -15.31
CA ARG A 24 16.89 -11.04 -14.59
C ARG A 24 17.65 -11.35 -13.30
N SER A 25 18.97 -11.39 -13.35
CA SER A 25 19.85 -11.61 -12.19
C SER A 25 19.68 -10.50 -11.12
N LEU A 26 19.54 -9.23 -11.55
CA LEU A 26 19.26 -8.14 -10.62
C LEU A 26 17.89 -8.28 -9.94
N ARG A 27 16.88 -8.71 -10.71
CA ARG A 27 15.54 -8.96 -10.20
C ARG A 27 15.52 -10.12 -9.20
N GLU A 28 16.21 -11.22 -9.51
CA GLU A 28 16.37 -12.38 -8.63
C GLU A 28 17.09 -12.01 -7.33
N LYS A 29 18.21 -11.27 -7.40
CA LYS A 29 18.93 -10.78 -6.20
C LYS A 29 18.08 -9.82 -5.34
N LYS A 30 17.27 -8.96 -5.97
CA LYS A 30 16.35 -8.09 -5.26
C LYS A 30 15.28 -8.93 -4.55
N PHE A 31 14.71 -9.91 -5.24
CA PHE A 31 13.71 -10.84 -4.69
C PHE A 31 14.28 -11.69 -3.53
N GLU A 32 15.49 -12.24 -3.67
CA GLU A 32 16.17 -12.97 -2.60
C GLU A 32 16.45 -12.09 -1.37
N ARG A 33 16.84 -10.81 -1.57
CA ARG A 33 17.00 -9.86 -0.47
C ARG A 33 15.68 -9.59 0.23
N GLN A 34 14.59 -9.44 -0.53
CA GLN A 34 13.25 -9.26 0.03
C GLN A 34 12.81 -10.51 0.82
N LEU A 35 12.99 -11.72 0.28
CA LEU A 35 12.72 -12.97 0.99
C LEU A 35 13.55 -13.10 2.27
N LYS A 36 14.83 -12.74 2.24
CA LYS A 36 15.71 -12.80 3.41
C LYS A 36 15.33 -11.77 4.48
N GLN A 37 14.84 -10.59 4.08
CA GLN A 37 14.25 -9.61 5.01
C GLN A 37 12.92 -10.11 5.61
N ILE A 38 12.04 -10.72 4.81
CA ILE A 38 10.80 -11.31 5.27
C ILE A 38 11.06 -12.39 6.32
N SER A 39 12.15 -13.16 6.19
CA SER A 39 12.51 -14.22 7.15
C SER A 39 12.91 -13.71 8.55
N THR A 40 13.15 -12.40 8.71
CA THR A 40 13.44 -11.78 10.02
C THR A 40 12.22 -11.19 10.68
N PHE A 41 11.12 -10.97 9.96
CA PHE A 41 9.85 -10.48 10.51
C PHE A 41 8.96 -11.64 10.96
N ASP A 42 8.17 -11.42 11.99
CA ASP A 42 7.20 -12.39 12.53
C ASP A 42 5.80 -12.08 11.99
N PHE A 43 5.46 -12.70 10.85
CA PHE A 43 4.13 -12.60 10.24
C PHE A 43 3.48 -13.97 10.15
N THR A 44 2.26 -14.09 10.65
CA THR A 44 1.49 -15.35 10.59
C THR A 44 0.71 -15.53 9.31
N SER A 45 0.45 -14.42 8.57
CA SER A 45 -0.32 -14.41 7.33
C SER A 45 0.29 -13.49 6.29
N ASP A 46 0.02 -13.78 5.03
CA ASP A 46 0.43 -12.94 3.91
C ASP A 46 -0.76 -12.60 3.00
N TRP A 47 -1.32 -11.43 3.23
CA TRP A 47 -2.41 -10.86 2.44
C TRP A 47 -1.97 -9.65 1.61
N THR A 48 -0.66 -9.35 1.57
CA THR A 48 -0.16 -8.07 1.08
C THR A 48 0.90 -8.19 -0.03
N THR A 49 1.77 -9.21 0.00
CA THR A 49 2.97 -9.25 -0.87
C THR A 49 2.66 -9.32 -2.36
N TYR A 50 1.52 -9.87 -2.76
CA TYR A 50 1.08 -9.89 -4.16
C TYR A 50 0.79 -8.48 -4.71
N ASN A 51 0.56 -7.48 -3.85
CA ASN A 51 0.32 -6.10 -4.20
C ASN A 51 1.62 -5.30 -4.43
N TYR A 52 2.78 -5.77 -3.95
CA TYR A 52 4.02 -4.98 -3.91
C TYR A 52 4.50 -4.50 -5.27
N SER A 53 4.28 -5.26 -6.36
CA SER A 53 4.67 -4.82 -7.70
C SER A 53 3.89 -3.58 -8.16
N ASN A 54 2.61 -3.50 -7.82
CA ASN A 54 1.76 -2.36 -8.10
C ASN A 54 2.14 -1.17 -7.22
N TRP A 55 2.34 -1.41 -5.91
CA TRP A 55 2.72 -0.39 -4.96
C TRP A 55 4.07 0.25 -5.30
N GLU A 56 5.05 -0.55 -5.75
CA GLU A 56 6.34 -0.04 -6.20
C GLU A 56 6.16 0.93 -7.38
N GLN A 57 5.29 0.61 -8.33
CA GLN A 57 4.96 1.46 -9.46
C GLN A 57 4.26 2.76 -9.02
N TRP A 58 3.32 2.70 -8.07
CA TRP A 58 2.50 3.85 -7.68
C TRP A 58 3.21 4.79 -6.73
N PHE A 59 3.99 4.24 -5.77
CA PHE A 59 4.52 4.99 -4.64
C PHE A 59 6.00 5.32 -4.72
N THR A 60 6.76 4.78 -5.69
CA THR A 60 8.21 5.05 -5.82
C THR A 60 8.53 6.55 -5.92
N ARG A 61 7.66 7.34 -6.54
CA ARG A 61 7.84 8.79 -6.68
C ARG A 61 7.84 9.55 -5.34
N TYR A 62 7.29 8.96 -4.29
CA TYR A 62 7.26 9.55 -2.94
C TYR A 62 8.47 9.13 -2.09
N ARG A 63 9.32 8.25 -2.61
CA ARG A 63 10.51 7.81 -1.89
C ARG A 63 11.38 9.00 -1.55
N ASN A 64 11.82 9.07 -0.27
CA ASN A 64 12.64 10.14 0.26
C ASN A 64 11.98 11.54 0.26
N ALA A 65 10.66 11.62 0.14
CA ALA A 65 9.95 12.89 0.28
C ALA A 65 9.94 13.32 1.75
N PRO A 66 10.39 14.57 2.05
CA PRO A 66 10.34 15.09 3.42
C PRO A 66 8.88 15.34 3.84
N ASN A 67 8.60 15.11 5.12
CA ASN A 67 7.29 15.34 5.74
C ASN A 67 6.12 14.60 5.09
N LEU A 68 6.42 13.52 4.34
CA LEU A 68 5.40 12.64 3.78
C LEU A 68 4.61 11.99 4.92
N ARG A 69 3.29 12.03 4.85
CA ARG A 69 2.41 11.40 5.85
C ARG A 69 1.51 10.37 5.20
N ILE A 70 1.58 9.16 5.70
CA ILE A 70 0.73 8.04 5.28
C ILE A 70 -0.20 7.68 6.43
N LEU A 71 -1.48 7.45 6.13
CA LEU A 71 -2.46 6.82 7.02
C LEU A 71 -2.75 5.41 6.51
N GLU A 72 -2.70 4.44 7.41
CA GLU A 72 -3.11 3.06 7.16
C GLU A 72 -4.26 2.70 8.10
N ILE A 73 -5.35 2.21 7.56
CA ILE A 73 -6.52 1.72 8.29
C ILE A 73 -6.55 0.20 8.11
N GLY A 74 -6.39 -0.54 9.22
CA GLY A 74 -6.15 -1.98 9.20
C GLY A 74 -4.68 -2.31 9.02
N SER A 75 -3.96 -2.55 10.10
CA SER A 75 -2.51 -2.80 10.07
C SER A 75 -2.13 -4.21 10.47
N PHE A 76 -2.98 -4.91 11.20
CA PHE A 76 -2.76 -6.27 11.69
C PHE A 76 -1.36 -6.44 12.30
N GLU A 77 -0.51 -7.33 11.73
CA GLU A 77 0.87 -7.57 12.17
C GLU A 77 1.88 -6.60 11.52
N GLY A 78 1.43 -5.62 10.73
CA GLY A 78 2.22 -4.55 10.14
C GLY A 78 2.99 -4.90 8.88
N ARG A 79 2.55 -5.87 8.08
CA ARG A 79 3.26 -6.25 6.84
C ARG A 79 3.27 -5.11 5.82
N SER A 80 2.14 -4.48 5.58
CA SER A 80 1.99 -3.28 4.74
C SER A 80 2.76 -2.08 5.31
N ALA A 81 2.62 -1.84 6.63
CA ALA A 81 3.36 -0.80 7.35
C ALA A 81 4.87 -0.93 7.17
N VAL A 82 5.42 -2.15 7.33
CA VAL A 82 6.84 -2.45 7.09
C VAL A 82 7.22 -2.13 5.65
N TRP A 83 6.40 -2.52 4.68
CA TRP A 83 6.67 -2.21 3.28
C TRP A 83 6.73 -0.70 3.03
N PHE A 84 5.76 0.07 3.53
CA PHE A 84 5.76 1.54 3.42
C PHE A 84 7.01 2.16 4.05
N LEU A 85 7.38 1.72 5.24
CA LEU A 85 8.58 2.22 5.93
C LEU A 85 9.86 1.94 5.16
N GLN A 86 9.99 0.77 4.57
CA GLN A 86 11.21 0.38 3.86
C GLN A 86 11.30 0.97 2.46
N ASN A 87 10.16 1.19 1.78
CA ASN A 87 10.16 1.51 0.37
C ASN A 87 9.72 2.94 0.05
N VAL A 88 8.92 3.59 0.91
CA VAL A 88 8.33 4.91 0.65
C VAL A 88 8.78 5.93 1.68
N LEU A 89 8.57 5.64 2.97
CA LEU A 89 8.87 6.52 4.09
C LEU A 89 10.38 6.47 4.46
N THR A 90 11.23 6.75 3.48
CA THR A 90 12.68 6.63 3.65
C THR A 90 13.34 7.91 4.16
N HIS A 91 12.64 9.06 4.09
CA HIS A 91 13.11 10.30 4.69
C HIS A 91 12.84 10.28 6.22
N PRO A 92 13.79 10.81 7.06
CA PRO A 92 13.65 10.78 8.53
C PRO A 92 12.43 11.52 9.08
N THR A 93 11.91 12.52 8.37
CA THR A 93 10.74 13.31 8.79
C THR A 93 9.41 12.73 8.30
N ALA A 94 9.45 11.66 7.49
CA ALA A 94 8.24 11.01 7.02
C ALA A 94 7.57 10.22 8.15
N GLN A 95 6.24 10.12 8.14
CA GLN A 95 5.44 9.53 9.21
C GLN A 95 4.40 8.56 8.69
N LEU A 96 4.17 7.51 9.43
CA LEU A 96 3.10 6.54 9.25
C LEU A 96 2.17 6.57 10.47
N VAL A 97 0.89 6.78 10.25
CA VAL A 97 -0.15 6.61 11.25
C VAL A 97 -0.90 5.33 10.91
N CYS A 98 -0.92 4.38 11.83
CA CYS A 98 -1.63 3.10 11.72
C CYS A 98 -2.84 3.13 12.66
N VAL A 99 -4.01 2.81 12.14
CA VAL A 99 -5.26 2.69 12.91
C VAL A 99 -5.74 1.25 12.83
N ASP A 100 -5.79 0.56 13.98
CA ASP A 100 -6.27 -0.82 14.05
C ASP A 100 -6.71 -1.13 15.49
N PRO A 101 -7.94 -1.58 15.74
CA PRO A 101 -8.41 -1.95 17.07
C PRO A 101 -7.71 -3.21 17.62
N MET A 102 -7.11 -4.02 16.76
CA MET A 102 -6.44 -5.28 17.10
C MET A 102 -7.28 -6.20 18.00
N PRO A 103 -8.52 -6.56 17.57
CA PRO A 103 -9.54 -7.13 18.46
C PRO A 103 -9.34 -8.63 18.77
N TRP A 104 -8.27 -9.27 18.29
CA TRP A 104 -8.05 -10.70 18.46
C TRP A 104 -7.63 -11.03 19.90
N PRO A 105 -8.51 -11.69 20.72
CA PRO A 105 -8.17 -12.04 22.09
C PRO A 105 -7.19 -13.21 22.17
N VAL A 106 -7.19 -14.09 21.17
CA VAL A 106 -6.25 -15.20 21.03
C VAL A 106 -5.21 -14.84 19.99
N ASN A 107 -3.93 -14.91 20.35
CA ASN A 107 -2.81 -14.57 19.48
C ASN A 107 -2.88 -13.11 18.94
N PRO A 108 -2.89 -12.11 19.84
CA PRO A 108 -3.10 -10.71 19.45
C PRO A 108 -2.01 -10.23 18.48
N PRO A 109 -2.35 -9.49 17.41
CA PRO A 109 -1.38 -9.03 16.41
C PRO A 109 -0.45 -7.92 16.92
N ARG A 110 -0.86 -7.16 17.94
CA ARG A 110 -0.09 -6.02 18.46
C ARG A 110 1.37 -6.32 18.83
N PRO A 111 1.70 -7.40 19.56
CA PRO A 111 3.11 -7.72 19.87
C PRO A 111 3.93 -7.95 18.60
N ARG A 112 3.39 -8.65 17.58
CA ARG A 112 4.05 -8.85 16.30
C ARG A 112 4.19 -7.55 15.52
N PHE A 113 3.15 -6.73 15.48
CA PHE A 113 3.20 -5.40 14.88
C PHE A 113 4.37 -4.60 15.47
N MET A 114 4.44 -4.46 16.80
CA MET A 114 5.50 -3.71 17.48
C MET A 114 6.89 -4.30 17.21
N HIS A 115 7.01 -5.64 17.23
CA HIS A 115 8.25 -6.33 16.89
C HIS A 115 8.68 -6.03 15.45
N ASN A 116 7.78 -6.21 14.48
CA ASN A 116 8.05 -6.00 13.06
C ASN A 116 8.44 -4.54 12.77
N ILE A 117 7.72 -3.58 13.35
CA ILE A 117 8.06 -2.16 13.22
C ILE A 117 9.45 -1.88 13.80
N SER A 118 9.79 -2.45 14.97
CA SER A 118 11.11 -2.26 15.59
C SER A 118 12.26 -2.72 14.70
N LEU A 119 12.08 -3.82 13.98
CA LEU A 119 13.07 -4.38 13.05
C LEU A 119 13.35 -3.49 11.85
N THR A 120 12.46 -2.56 11.52
CA THR A 120 12.70 -1.58 10.44
C THR A 120 13.74 -0.52 10.84
N GLY A 121 14.03 -0.35 12.10
CA GLY A 121 14.82 0.76 12.64
C GLY A 121 14.11 2.12 12.59
N LYS A 122 12.82 2.14 12.26
CA LYS A 122 12.02 3.37 12.02
C LYS A 122 10.82 3.49 12.96
N ALA A 123 10.85 2.84 14.12
CA ALA A 123 9.74 2.88 15.08
C ALA A 123 9.35 4.32 15.48
N GLY A 124 10.31 5.25 15.50
CA GLY A 124 10.03 6.67 15.77
C GLY A 124 9.25 7.41 14.68
N GLN A 125 9.07 6.81 13.51
CA GLN A 125 8.24 7.36 12.41
C GLN A 125 6.80 6.82 12.44
N VAL A 126 6.46 5.90 13.36
CA VAL A 126 5.16 5.21 13.40
C VAL A 126 4.38 5.63 14.62
N THR A 127 3.11 5.99 14.41
CA THR A 127 2.10 6.16 15.46
C THR A 127 1.05 5.07 15.28
N LEU A 128 0.88 4.19 16.27
CA LEU A 128 -0.21 3.22 16.31
C LEU A 128 -1.35 3.77 17.17
N ILE A 129 -2.52 3.94 16.57
CA ILE A 129 -3.78 4.27 17.25
C ILE A 129 -4.57 2.98 17.36
N GLN A 130 -4.56 2.37 18.56
CA GLN A 130 -5.28 1.13 18.81
C GLN A 130 -6.75 1.43 19.15
N GLU A 131 -7.49 1.79 18.12
CA GLU A 131 -8.91 2.17 18.22
C GLU A 131 -9.63 1.80 16.90
N ARG A 132 -10.93 1.72 16.93
CA ARG A 132 -11.76 1.56 15.73
C ARG A 132 -11.66 2.80 14.84
N SER A 133 -11.65 2.57 13.53
CA SER A 133 -11.44 3.64 12.54
C SER A 133 -12.46 4.77 12.66
N GLU A 134 -13.75 4.46 12.86
CA GLU A 134 -14.81 5.47 12.97
C GLU A 134 -14.65 6.40 14.19
N ILE A 135 -13.82 6.04 15.17
CA ILE A 135 -13.49 6.89 16.33
C ILE A 135 -12.16 7.60 16.09
N ALA A 136 -11.15 6.84 15.62
CA ALA A 136 -9.80 7.35 15.45
C ALA A 136 -9.73 8.43 14.37
N LEU A 137 -10.40 8.23 13.23
CA LEU A 137 -10.33 9.16 12.08
C LEU A 137 -10.90 10.53 12.41
N LEU A 138 -11.92 10.61 13.27
CA LEU A 138 -12.50 11.88 13.74
C LEU A 138 -11.55 12.75 14.56
N GLN A 139 -10.47 12.17 15.09
CA GLN A 139 -9.48 12.87 15.92
C GLN A 139 -8.28 13.34 15.13
N LEU A 140 -8.18 12.94 13.85
CA LEU A 140 -7.07 13.30 12.98
C LEU A 140 -7.33 14.65 12.28
N PRO A 141 -6.27 15.44 12.05
CA PRO A 141 -6.42 16.75 11.41
C PRO A 141 -6.79 16.59 9.93
N PRO A 142 -7.74 17.40 9.41
CA PRO A 142 -8.14 17.36 8.01
C PRO A 142 -6.98 17.73 7.07
N ALA A 143 -7.06 17.30 5.82
CA ALA A 143 -6.09 17.57 4.74
C ALA A 143 -4.63 17.40 5.19
N SER A 144 -4.33 16.35 5.96
CA SER A 144 -3.03 16.17 6.58
C SER A 144 -2.23 14.98 6.05
N PHE A 145 -2.84 14.09 5.25
CA PHE A 145 -2.19 12.90 4.70
C PHE A 145 -1.98 13.01 3.19
N ASP A 146 -0.83 12.55 2.75
CA ASP A 146 -0.45 12.50 1.33
C ASP A 146 -0.91 11.20 0.67
N ILE A 147 -0.95 10.10 1.46
CA ILE A 147 -1.41 8.79 1.03
C ILE A 147 -2.29 8.22 2.15
N ILE A 148 -3.42 7.62 1.78
CA ILE A 148 -4.27 6.86 2.70
C ILE A 148 -4.51 5.48 2.10
N TYR A 149 -4.22 4.43 2.89
CA TYR A 149 -4.47 3.04 2.56
C TYR A 149 -5.57 2.48 3.45
N ILE A 150 -6.65 2.01 2.85
CA ILE A 150 -7.84 1.48 3.52
C ILE A 150 -7.89 -0.02 3.31
N ASP A 151 -7.61 -0.77 4.38
CA ASP A 151 -7.52 -2.24 4.44
C ASP A 151 -8.02 -2.73 5.82
N GLY A 152 -9.13 -2.15 6.27
CA GLY A 152 -9.72 -2.40 7.59
C GLY A 152 -10.80 -3.47 7.58
N ALA A 153 -12.00 -3.13 8.04
CA ALA A 153 -13.16 -4.02 8.00
C ALA A 153 -13.74 -4.12 6.60
N HIS A 154 -14.23 -5.31 6.22
CA HIS A 154 -14.71 -5.59 4.86
C HIS A 154 -16.22 -5.39 4.66
N GLU A 155 -16.99 -5.18 5.73
CA GLU A 155 -18.39 -4.85 5.61
C GLU A 155 -18.57 -3.48 4.95
N ALA A 156 -19.50 -3.43 3.99
CA ALA A 156 -19.73 -2.25 3.16
C ALA A 156 -19.93 -0.95 3.98
N ILE A 157 -20.59 -1.02 5.13
CA ILE A 157 -20.84 0.17 5.97
C ILE A 157 -19.54 0.73 6.56
N ASN A 158 -18.60 -0.15 6.95
CA ASN A 158 -17.32 0.27 7.52
C ASN A 158 -16.42 0.86 6.42
N VAL A 159 -16.33 0.19 5.25
CA VAL A 159 -15.58 0.71 4.09
C VAL A 159 -16.12 2.07 3.65
N LEU A 160 -17.45 2.24 3.67
CA LEU A 160 -18.08 3.52 3.32
C LEU A 160 -17.69 4.62 4.32
N ALA A 161 -17.76 4.34 5.63
CA ALA A 161 -17.34 5.27 6.67
C ALA A 161 -15.86 5.63 6.56
N ASP A 162 -14.99 4.63 6.43
CA ASP A 162 -13.56 4.82 6.27
C ASP A 162 -13.23 5.68 5.04
N GLY A 163 -13.90 5.44 3.91
CA GLY A 163 -13.72 6.23 2.69
C GLY A 163 -14.16 7.68 2.83
N ILE A 164 -15.31 7.94 3.50
CA ILE A 164 -15.82 9.30 3.73
C ILE A 164 -14.88 10.08 4.65
N TYR A 165 -14.52 9.53 5.81
CA TYR A 165 -13.61 10.22 6.73
C TYR A 165 -12.22 10.39 6.14
N SER A 166 -11.72 9.39 5.43
CA SER A 166 -10.41 9.47 4.75
C SER A 166 -10.36 10.56 3.68
N TRP A 167 -11.49 10.82 3.00
CA TRP A 167 -11.55 11.91 2.01
C TRP A 167 -11.27 13.28 2.64
N GLU A 168 -11.82 13.54 3.82
CA GLU A 168 -11.56 14.79 4.56
C GLU A 168 -10.12 14.89 5.06
N LEU A 169 -9.49 13.76 5.38
CA LEU A 169 -8.11 13.70 5.87
C LEU A 169 -7.07 13.79 4.76
N LEU A 170 -7.45 13.45 3.51
CA LEU A 170 -6.57 13.42 2.35
C LEU A 170 -6.34 14.83 1.80
N LYS A 171 -5.08 15.18 1.57
CA LYS A 171 -4.72 16.42 0.85
C LYS A 171 -5.19 16.39 -0.60
N VAL A 172 -5.46 17.55 -1.18
CA VAL A 172 -5.58 17.70 -2.64
C VAL A 172 -4.26 17.28 -3.29
N GLY A 173 -4.33 16.48 -4.34
CA GLY A 173 -3.18 15.81 -4.97
C GLY A 173 -2.76 14.51 -4.30
N GLY A 174 -3.31 14.18 -3.12
CA GLY A 174 -3.03 12.96 -2.38
C GLY A 174 -3.66 11.72 -3.02
N LEU A 175 -3.18 10.54 -2.59
CA LEU A 175 -3.63 9.24 -3.08
C LEU A 175 -4.42 8.49 -2.03
N MET A 176 -5.53 7.88 -2.42
CA MET A 176 -6.30 6.95 -1.61
C MET A 176 -6.32 5.59 -2.29
N LEU A 177 -5.93 4.57 -1.56
CA LEU A 177 -5.91 3.18 -2.00
C LEU A 177 -6.92 2.39 -1.17
N PHE A 178 -7.88 1.78 -1.83
CA PHE A 178 -8.80 0.81 -1.24
C PHE A 178 -8.31 -0.59 -1.56
N ASP A 179 -8.22 -1.46 -0.54
CA ASP A 179 -8.00 -2.89 -0.74
C ASP A 179 -9.32 -3.64 -0.93
N ASP A 180 -9.21 -4.93 -1.24
CA ASP A 180 -10.30 -5.91 -1.23
C ASP A 180 -11.51 -5.58 -2.13
N TYR A 181 -11.32 -4.77 -3.18
CA TYR A 181 -12.42 -4.41 -4.09
C TYR A 181 -13.09 -5.63 -4.72
N LEU A 182 -12.33 -6.69 -5.02
CA LEU A 182 -12.84 -7.94 -5.59
C LEU A 182 -12.89 -9.09 -4.57
N TRP A 183 -12.74 -8.79 -3.27
CA TRP A 183 -12.77 -9.79 -2.22
C TRP A 183 -14.17 -10.41 -2.07
N GLU A 184 -14.20 -11.75 -1.97
CA GLU A 184 -15.40 -12.57 -1.78
C GLU A 184 -16.64 -12.11 -2.60
N PRO A 185 -16.58 -12.16 -3.94
CA PRO A 185 -17.63 -11.62 -4.80
C PRO A 185 -18.99 -12.31 -4.62
N ASP A 186 -19.01 -13.52 -4.07
CA ASP A 186 -20.22 -14.31 -3.83
C ASP A 186 -20.93 -13.95 -2.51
N GLN A 187 -20.31 -13.14 -1.65
CA GLN A 187 -20.94 -12.66 -0.42
C GLN A 187 -22.05 -11.65 -0.72
N PRO A 188 -23.02 -11.49 0.19
CA PRO A 188 -24.04 -10.44 0.09
C PRO A 188 -23.42 -9.05 -0.02
N VAL A 189 -24.06 -8.13 -0.75
CA VAL A 189 -23.54 -6.78 -1.03
C VAL A 189 -23.10 -6.02 0.23
N HIS A 190 -23.83 -6.18 1.35
CA HIS A 190 -23.49 -5.52 2.60
C HIS A 190 -22.26 -6.11 3.32
N ALA A 191 -21.81 -7.27 2.93
CA ALA A 191 -20.68 -7.99 3.53
C ALA A 191 -19.39 -7.88 2.68
N ARG A 192 -19.36 -7.02 1.67
CA ARG A 192 -18.18 -6.87 0.79
C ARG A 192 -17.89 -5.41 0.43
N CYS A 193 -16.62 -5.15 0.11
CA CYS A 193 -16.11 -3.80 -0.13
C CYS A 193 -16.65 -3.15 -1.41
N GLN A 194 -16.85 -3.92 -2.49
CA GLN A 194 -17.08 -3.42 -3.84
C GLN A 194 -18.19 -2.37 -3.91
N GLY A 195 -19.38 -2.67 -3.39
CA GLY A 195 -20.52 -1.76 -3.48
C GLY A 195 -20.31 -0.44 -2.75
N ALA A 196 -19.60 -0.46 -1.62
CA ALA A 196 -19.24 0.74 -0.88
C ALA A 196 -18.23 1.60 -1.65
N ILE A 197 -17.21 0.97 -2.22
CA ILE A 197 -16.18 1.66 -3.02
C ILE A 197 -16.83 2.29 -4.27
N ASP A 198 -17.69 1.57 -4.99
CA ASP A 198 -18.42 2.10 -6.15
C ASP A 198 -19.26 3.32 -5.79
N LEU A 199 -19.94 3.27 -4.63
CA LEU A 199 -20.74 4.40 -4.14
C LEU A 199 -19.86 5.61 -3.80
N LEU A 200 -18.71 5.41 -3.15
CA LEU A 200 -17.73 6.46 -2.85
C LEU A 200 -17.19 7.07 -4.15
N LEU A 201 -16.79 6.25 -5.11
CA LEU A 201 -16.30 6.73 -6.41
C LEU A 201 -17.32 7.57 -7.14
N LYS A 202 -18.59 7.18 -7.08
CA LYS A 202 -19.70 7.95 -7.66
C LYS A 202 -19.92 9.25 -6.89
N HIS A 203 -19.85 9.23 -5.57
CA HIS A 203 -20.05 10.40 -4.72
C HIS A 203 -18.93 11.44 -4.91
N PHE A 204 -17.68 10.99 -5.00
CA PHE A 204 -16.53 11.89 -5.23
C PHE A 204 -16.59 12.56 -6.62
N GLY A 205 -17.26 11.94 -7.60
CA GLY A 205 -17.52 12.55 -8.92
C GLY A 205 -16.24 13.04 -9.61
N ASP A 206 -16.27 14.28 -10.08
CA ASP A 206 -15.16 14.93 -10.81
C ASP A 206 -14.04 15.43 -9.86
N ARG A 207 -14.22 15.31 -8.55
CA ARG A 207 -13.22 15.71 -7.55
C ARG A 207 -12.05 14.72 -7.44
N LYS A 208 -12.12 13.62 -8.16
CA LYS A 208 -11.07 12.58 -8.19
C LYS A 208 -10.73 12.12 -9.59
N THR A 209 -9.53 11.59 -9.74
CA THR A 209 -9.11 10.75 -10.87
C THR A 209 -8.91 9.32 -10.39
N VAL A 210 -9.54 8.34 -11.05
CA VAL A 210 -9.25 6.92 -10.84
C VAL A 210 -7.97 6.57 -11.60
N LEU A 211 -6.95 6.13 -10.89
CA LEU A 211 -5.63 5.79 -11.44
C LEU A 211 -5.50 4.30 -11.74
N TYR A 212 -6.19 3.45 -10.96
CA TYR A 212 -6.17 2.01 -11.12
C TYR A 212 -7.46 1.39 -10.58
N THR A 213 -7.92 0.35 -11.26
CA THR A 213 -9.01 -0.52 -10.82
C THR A 213 -8.64 -1.97 -11.11
N GLY A 214 -8.58 -2.79 -10.07
CA GLY A 214 -8.27 -4.21 -10.09
C GLY A 214 -8.72 -4.84 -8.79
N TYR A 215 -7.90 -5.67 -8.17
CA TYR A 215 -8.18 -6.17 -6.81
C TYR A 215 -8.16 -5.01 -5.78
N GLN A 216 -7.34 -3.99 -6.05
CA GLN A 216 -7.33 -2.72 -5.33
C GLN A 216 -7.88 -1.61 -6.23
N VAL A 217 -8.34 -0.51 -5.63
CA VAL A 217 -8.73 0.72 -6.35
C VAL A 217 -7.87 1.87 -5.86
N LEU A 218 -7.15 2.52 -6.76
CA LEU A 218 -6.32 3.70 -6.47
C LEU A 218 -6.93 4.93 -7.09
N ILE A 219 -7.14 5.96 -6.29
CA ILE A 219 -7.62 7.27 -6.73
C ILE A 219 -6.67 8.38 -6.29
N ARG A 220 -6.72 9.51 -7.00
CA ARG A 220 -6.14 10.77 -6.57
C ARG A 220 -7.26 11.78 -6.28
N LYS A 221 -7.17 12.50 -5.17
CA LYS A 221 -8.05 13.65 -4.87
C LYS A 221 -7.58 14.85 -5.69
N ASP A 222 -8.42 15.38 -6.57
CA ASP A 222 -8.05 16.47 -7.46
C ASP A 222 -8.49 17.85 -6.94
N THR A 223 -9.60 17.90 -6.22
CA THR A 223 -10.12 19.11 -5.56
C THR A 223 -10.78 18.76 -4.21
N GLU A 224 -11.16 19.78 -3.43
CA GLU A 224 -11.93 19.62 -2.20
C GLU A 224 -13.37 19.11 -2.48
#